data_9429404c4322f7ea5578c61dc3d6dce9
#
_entry.id   9429404c4322f7ea5578c61dc3d6dce9
#
_cell.length_a   1.000
_cell.length_b   1.000
_cell.length_c   1.000
_cell.angle_alpha   90.00
_cell.angle_beta   90.00
_cell.angle_gamma   90.00
#
_symmetry.space_group_name_H-M   'P 1'
#
loop_
_entity.id
_entity.type
_entity.pdbx_description
1 polymer ?
#
loop_
_entity_poly.entity_id
_entity_poly.type
_entity_poly.pdbx_seq_one_letter_code
_entity_poly.pdbx_strand_id
1 'polypeptide(L)'
;MDVKNFKKRLEDEIVLPLIDLRNFDEDCGFCTRHVMTLRKHILKYLKKLSKLNSPTDDEIYKHMKKLIFAINKLNKQTDLCMLESEIGDDVCFFIEDVAFAAGLPETDEDIPYDWRYEW
;
A
#
# COMPACT_ATOMS: atom_id res chain seq x y z
N MET A 1 -17.11 5.76 -0.87
CA MET A 1 -15.97 4.81 -1.04
C MET A 1 -16.45 3.39 -0.74
N ASP A 2 -16.16 2.47 -1.60
CA ASP A 2 -16.50 1.05 -1.40
C ASP A 2 -15.40 0.32 -0.61
N VAL A 3 -15.44 0.45 0.70
CA VAL A 3 -14.44 -0.13 1.63
C VAL A 3 -14.38 -1.65 1.50
N LYS A 4 -15.51 -2.31 1.36
CA LYS A 4 -15.59 -3.77 1.25
C LYS A 4 -14.85 -4.26 -0.01
N ASN A 5 -15.03 -3.58 -1.13
CA ASN A 5 -14.34 -3.90 -2.38
C ASN A 5 -12.83 -3.67 -2.26
N PHE A 6 -12.41 -2.57 -1.64
CA PHE A 6 -10.99 -2.31 -1.42
C PHE A 6 -10.35 -3.33 -0.50
N LYS A 7 -11.04 -3.78 0.54
CA LYS A 7 -10.54 -4.86 1.42
C LYS A 7 -10.33 -6.16 0.63
N LYS A 8 -11.25 -6.50 -0.25
CA LYS A 8 -11.13 -7.69 -1.11
C LYS A 8 -9.95 -7.54 -2.06
N ARG A 9 -9.81 -6.38 -2.71
CA ARG A 9 -8.70 -6.10 -3.62
C ARG A 9 -7.36 -6.19 -2.90
N LEU A 10 -7.27 -5.69 -1.67
CA LEU A 10 -6.05 -5.79 -0.87
C LEU A 10 -5.61 -7.24 -0.69
N GLU A 11 -6.55 -8.13 -0.33
CA GLU A 11 -6.25 -9.55 -0.19
C GLU A 11 -5.85 -10.17 -1.52
N ASP A 12 -6.61 -9.94 -2.58
CA ASP A 12 -6.42 -10.60 -3.87
C ASP A 12 -5.20 -10.07 -4.63
N GLU A 13 -4.92 -8.77 -4.58
CA GLU A 13 -3.90 -8.12 -5.40
C GLU A 13 -2.55 -7.97 -4.69
N ILE A 14 -2.52 -7.96 -3.37
CA ILE A 14 -1.30 -7.66 -2.60
C ILE A 14 -0.97 -8.78 -1.61
N VAL A 15 -1.88 -9.10 -0.69
CA VAL A 15 -1.58 -10.02 0.42
C VAL A 15 -1.34 -11.45 -0.08
N LEU A 16 -2.29 -12.01 -0.83
CA LEU A 16 -2.16 -13.38 -1.34
C LEU A 16 -0.97 -13.55 -2.28
N PRO A 17 -0.73 -12.64 -3.25
CA PRO A 17 0.48 -12.74 -4.07
C PRO A 17 1.78 -12.73 -3.28
N LEU A 18 1.88 -11.92 -2.22
CA LEU A 18 3.06 -11.91 -1.35
C LEU A 18 3.22 -13.19 -0.55
N ILE A 19 2.13 -13.73 -0.03
CA ILE A 19 2.14 -15.01 0.70
C ILE A 19 2.53 -16.15 -0.24
N ASP A 20 1.99 -16.16 -1.46
CA ASP A 20 2.33 -17.17 -2.46
C ASP A 20 3.81 -17.10 -2.84
N LEU A 21 4.35 -15.90 -3.04
CA LEU A 21 5.76 -15.69 -3.30
C LEU A 21 6.62 -16.19 -2.14
N ARG A 22 6.24 -15.90 -0.90
CA ARG A 22 6.94 -16.37 0.31
C ARG A 22 6.95 -17.90 0.38
N ASN A 23 5.83 -18.54 0.06
CA ASN A 23 5.72 -20.00 0.08
C ASN A 23 6.48 -20.68 -1.04
N PHE A 24 6.57 -20.02 -2.20
CA PHE A 24 7.30 -20.52 -3.37
C PHE A 24 8.82 -20.37 -3.22
N ASP A 25 9.27 -19.25 -2.63
CA ASP A 25 10.69 -18.92 -2.48
C ASP A 25 11.01 -18.71 -1.01
N GLU A 26 11.57 -19.71 -0.35
CA GLU A 26 11.96 -19.65 1.06
C GLU A 26 13.06 -18.62 1.35
N ASP A 27 13.83 -18.26 0.32
CA ASP A 27 14.95 -17.30 0.44
C ASP A 27 14.54 -15.86 0.06
N CYS A 28 13.25 -15.57 0.00
CA CYS A 28 12.75 -14.29 -0.51
C CYS A 28 13.06 -13.07 0.40
N GLY A 29 13.62 -13.27 1.57
CA GLY A 29 14.06 -12.17 2.45
C GLY A 29 12.97 -11.59 3.36
N PHE A 30 11.72 -12.03 3.25
CA PHE A 30 10.63 -11.63 4.13
C PHE A 30 9.80 -12.83 4.58
N CYS A 31 9.01 -12.65 5.63
CA CYS A 31 8.15 -13.70 6.16
C CYS A 31 6.69 -13.24 6.22
N THR A 32 5.79 -14.17 6.53
CA THR A 32 4.35 -13.89 6.64
C THR A 32 4.04 -12.75 7.59
N ARG A 33 4.80 -12.61 8.68
CA ARG A 33 4.63 -11.50 9.63
C ARG A 33 4.81 -10.14 8.96
N HIS A 34 5.80 -10.00 8.06
CA HIS A 34 6.00 -8.76 7.31
C HIS A 34 4.82 -8.45 6.40
N VAL A 35 4.26 -9.47 5.75
CA VAL A 35 3.08 -9.31 4.89
C VAL A 35 1.88 -8.85 5.72
N MET A 36 1.67 -9.45 6.90
CA MET A 36 0.57 -9.05 7.79
C MET A 36 0.75 -7.64 8.35
N THR A 37 1.98 -7.19 8.57
CA THR A 37 2.28 -5.82 8.97
C THR A 37 1.94 -4.84 7.85
N LEU A 38 2.32 -5.15 6.61
CA LEU A 38 1.95 -4.35 5.44
C LEU A 38 0.42 -4.24 5.32
N ARG A 39 -0.26 -5.37 5.41
CA ARG A 39 -1.73 -5.44 5.38
C ARG A 39 -2.35 -4.51 6.43
N LYS A 40 -1.83 -4.54 7.65
CA LYS A 40 -2.32 -3.70 8.75
C LYS A 40 -2.15 -2.21 8.45
N HIS A 41 -1.01 -1.81 7.92
CA HIS A 41 -0.77 -0.41 7.55
C HIS A 41 -1.73 0.05 6.46
N ILE A 42 -1.95 -0.75 5.44
CA ILE A 42 -2.86 -0.41 4.33
C ILE A 42 -4.31 -0.36 4.82
N LEU A 43 -4.73 -1.30 5.66
CA LEU A 43 -6.08 -1.28 6.24
C LEU A 43 -6.32 -0.04 7.09
N LYS A 44 -5.34 0.39 7.86
CA LYS A 44 -5.43 1.61 8.66
C LYS A 44 -5.62 2.85 7.77
N TYR A 45 -4.88 2.94 6.69
CA TYR A 45 -5.01 3.99 5.68
C TYR A 45 -6.41 4.00 5.06
N LEU A 46 -6.88 2.86 4.59
CA LEU A 46 -8.22 2.69 4.01
C LEU A 46 -9.31 3.13 5.01
N LYS A 47 -9.21 2.69 6.26
CA LYS A 47 -10.15 3.06 7.31
C LYS A 47 -10.16 4.56 7.56
N LYS A 48 -8.99 5.19 7.64
CA LYS A 48 -8.89 6.63 7.87
C LYS A 48 -9.49 7.43 6.73
N LEU A 49 -9.16 7.11 5.47
CA LEU A 49 -9.71 7.82 4.33
C LEU A 49 -11.22 7.63 4.21
N SER A 50 -11.72 6.43 4.53
CA SER A 50 -13.17 6.16 4.46
C SER A 50 -14.00 6.98 5.45
N LYS A 51 -13.39 7.49 6.52
CA LYS A 51 -14.06 8.30 7.55
C LYS A 51 -13.98 9.80 7.29
N LEU A 52 -13.17 10.24 6.34
CA LEU A 52 -13.06 11.66 6.01
C LEU A 52 -14.32 12.14 5.31
N ASN A 53 -14.78 13.33 5.68
CA ASN A 53 -15.94 13.97 5.07
C ASN A 53 -15.47 15.16 4.24
N SER A 54 -15.61 15.07 2.92
CA SER A 54 -15.15 16.08 1.98
C SER A 54 -13.71 16.57 2.25
N PRO A 55 -12.73 15.64 2.31
CA PRO A 55 -11.37 15.99 2.64
C PRO A 55 -10.74 16.91 1.60
N THR A 56 -9.80 17.74 2.02
CA THR A 56 -8.93 18.49 1.11
C THR A 56 -7.89 17.55 0.50
N ASP A 57 -7.30 17.94 -0.62
CA ASP A 57 -6.21 17.18 -1.23
C ASP A 57 -5.05 17.02 -0.24
N ASP A 58 -4.72 18.07 0.51
CA ASP A 58 -3.65 18.03 1.51
C ASP A 58 -3.91 17.01 2.63
N GLU A 59 -5.16 16.84 3.06
CA GLU A 59 -5.52 15.82 4.04
C GLU A 59 -5.28 14.41 3.49
N ILE A 60 -5.65 14.18 2.24
CA ILE A 60 -5.44 12.91 1.56
C ILE A 60 -3.93 12.64 1.41
N TYR A 61 -3.17 13.60 0.93
CA TYR A 61 -1.71 13.49 0.80
C TYR A 61 -1.02 13.20 2.13
N LYS A 62 -1.49 13.82 3.21
CA LYS A 62 -0.95 13.58 4.55
C LYS A 62 -1.06 12.10 4.96
N HIS A 63 -2.22 11.50 4.75
CA HIS A 63 -2.44 10.09 5.06
C HIS A 63 -1.65 9.17 4.11
N MET A 64 -1.61 9.50 2.83
CA MET A 64 -0.85 8.76 1.83
C MET A 64 0.65 8.75 2.17
N LYS A 65 1.21 9.91 2.46
CA LYS A 65 2.62 10.07 2.81
C LYS A 65 2.98 9.29 4.07
N LYS A 66 2.12 9.33 5.09
CA LYS A 66 2.32 8.57 6.33
C LYS A 66 2.37 7.07 6.06
N LEU A 67 1.48 6.57 5.22
CA LEU A 67 1.47 5.15 4.83
C LEU A 67 2.75 4.78 4.09
N ILE A 68 3.15 5.57 3.11
CA ILE A 68 4.34 5.29 2.28
C ILE A 68 5.60 5.26 3.16
N PHE A 69 5.74 6.16 4.11
CA PHE A 69 6.88 6.15 5.04
C PHE A 69 6.88 4.92 5.95
N ALA A 70 5.71 4.47 6.40
CA ALA A 70 5.60 3.22 7.16
C ALA A 70 6.00 2.01 6.30
N ILE A 71 5.60 1.99 5.03
CA ILE A 71 5.98 0.94 4.08
C ILE A 71 7.48 0.98 3.80
N ASN A 72 8.07 2.16 3.62
CA ASN A 72 9.52 2.30 3.46
C ASN A 72 10.29 1.65 4.62
N LYS A 73 9.85 1.93 5.84
CA LYS A 73 10.45 1.36 7.04
C LYS A 73 10.34 -0.17 7.06
N LEU A 74 9.18 -0.69 6.73
CA LEU A 74 8.94 -2.13 6.67
C LEU A 74 9.80 -2.78 5.59
N ASN A 75 9.88 -2.18 4.41
CA ASN A 75 10.68 -2.70 3.31
C ASN A 75 12.17 -2.76 3.67
N LYS A 76 12.68 -1.78 4.39
CA LYS A 76 14.06 -1.81 4.92
C LYS A 76 14.30 -2.97 5.88
N GLN A 77 13.31 -3.35 6.68
CA GLN A 77 13.40 -4.48 7.60
C GLN A 77 13.55 -5.82 6.86
N THR A 78 13.19 -5.88 5.60
CA THR A 78 13.31 -7.06 4.74
C THR A 78 14.47 -6.93 3.73
N ASP A 79 15.45 -6.06 4.00
CA ASP A 79 16.56 -5.76 3.11
C ASP A 79 16.09 -5.33 1.70
N LEU A 80 15.00 -4.58 1.64
CA LEU A 80 14.40 -4.06 0.41
C LEU A 80 13.84 -5.15 -0.53
N CYS A 81 13.58 -6.35 0.00
CA CYS A 81 13.17 -7.50 -0.82
C CYS A 81 11.65 -7.62 -1.00
N MET A 82 10.86 -7.19 -0.01
CA MET A 82 9.42 -7.48 -0.01
C MET A 82 8.67 -6.80 -1.17
N LEU A 83 9.07 -5.59 -1.52
CA LEU A 83 8.39 -4.80 -2.55
C LEU A 83 9.17 -4.68 -3.85
N GLU A 84 10.05 -5.64 -4.11
CA GLU A 84 10.73 -5.72 -5.41
C GLU A 84 9.73 -5.99 -6.54
N SER A 85 10.07 -5.53 -7.73
CA SER A 85 9.36 -5.79 -8.98
C SER A 85 7.89 -5.31 -8.98
N GLU A 86 6.98 -6.10 -9.55
CA GLU A 86 5.60 -5.73 -9.81
C GLU A 86 4.76 -5.48 -8.56
N ILE A 87 5.11 -6.11 -7.44
CA ILE A 87 4.34 -5.94 -6.18
C ILE A 87 4.42 -4.49 -5.68
N GLY A 88 5.58 -3.85 -5.81
CA GLY A 88 5.73 -2.44 -5.46
C GLY A 88 4.78 -1.55 -6.27
N ASP A 89 4.68 -1.81 -7.57
CA ASP A 89 3.76 -1.07 -8.44
C ASP A 89 2.30 -1.34 -8.06
N ASP A 90 1.93 -2.58 -7.78
CA ASP A 90 0.57 -2.94 -7.36
C ASP A 90 0.18 -2.24 -6.07
N VAL A 91 1.09 -2.14 -5.11
CA VAL A 91 0.87 -1.40 -3.85
C VAL A 91 0.63 0.08 -4.15
N CYS A 92 1.44 0.68 -5.01
CA CYS A 92 1.28 2.09 -5.40
C CYS A 92 -0.07 2.34 -6.06
N PHE A 93 -0.46 1.52 -7.03
CA PHE A 93 -1.75 1.66 -7.70
C PHE A 93 -2.92 1.53 -6.72
N PHE A 94 -2.82 0.60 -5.77
CA PHE A 94 -3.84 0.45 -4.73
C PHE A 94 -3.95 1.72 -3.87
N ILE A 95 -2.82 2.25 -3.41
CA ILE A 95 -2.78 3.47 -2.58
C ILE A 95 -3.43 4.65 -3.31
N GLU A 96 -3.09 4.81 -4.59
CA GLU A 96 -3.65 5.88 -5.43
C GLU A 96 -5.16 5.70 -5.66
N ASP A 97 -5.61 4.48 -5.97
CA ASP A 97 -7.03 4.20 -6.19
C ASP A 97 -7.88 4.53 -4.97
N VAL A 98 -7.39 4.23 -3.77
CA VAL A 98 -8.07 4.59 -2.52
C VAL A 98 -8.12 6.12 -2.37
N ALA A 99 -7.02 6.81 -2.68
CA ALA A 99 -6.97 8.27 -2.62
C ALA A 99 -7.96 8.93 -3.60
N PHE A 100 -8.05 8.41 -4.83
CA PHE A 100 -9.01 8.91 -5.83
C PHE A 100 -10.45 8.68 -5.37
N ALA A 101 -10.73 7.52 -4.79
CA ALA A 101 -12.04 7.22 -4.22
C ALA A 101 -12.39 8.13 -3.04
N ALA A 102 -11.38 8.65 -2.32
CA ALA A 102 -11.58 9.59 -1.22
C ALA A 102 -11.79 11.03 -1.71
N GLY A 103 -11.56 11.31 -3.00
CA GLY A 103 -11.82 12.62 -3.59
C GLY A 103 -10.61 13.31 -4.23
N LEU A 104 -9.43 12.70 -4.21
CA LEU A 104 -8.28 13.25 -4.92
C LEU A 104 -8.55 13.16 -6.43
N PRO A 105 -8.28 14.23 -7.21
CA PRO A 105 -8.43 14.18 -8.67
C PRO A 105 -7.53 13.09 -9.29
N GLU A 106 -8.11 12.29 -10.19
CA GLU A 106 -7.36 11.26 -10.89
C GLU A 106 -6.26 11.88 -11.76
N THR A 107 -5.12 11.23 -11.78
CA THR A 107 -3.97 11.65 -12.59
C THR A 107 -3.18 10.41 -13.02
N ASP A 108 -2.44 10.51 -14.12
CA ASP A 108 -1.50 9.48 -14.56
C ASP A 108 -0.13 9.64 -13.90
N GLU A 109 0.08 10.70 -13.12
CA GLU A 109 1.32 10.91 -12.39
C GLU A 109 1.47 9.87 -11.27
N ASP A 110 2.69 9.40 -11.06
CA ASP A 110 3.04 8.54 -9.93
C ASP A 110 3.19 9.40 -8.67
N ILE A 111 2.08 9.67 -7.99
CA ILE A 111 2.03 10.54 -6.81
C ILE A 111 2.98 10.06 -5.71
N PRO A 112 3.07 8.76 -5.38
CA PRO A 112 3.99 8.29 -4.34
C PRO A 112 5.47 8.36 -4.69
N TYR A 113 5.84 8.63 -5.94
CA TYR A 113 7.21 8.50 -6.45
C TYR A 113 8.25 9.21 -5.56
N ASP A 114 7.98 10.46 -5.18
CA ASP A 114 8.93 11.26 -4.39
C ASP A 114 9.06 10.78 -2.94
N TRP A 115 8.13 9.97 -2.46
CA TRP A 115 8.10 9.50 -1.07
C TRP A 115 8.56 8.07 -0.91
N ARG A 116 8.54 7.28 -1.99
CA ARG A 116 9.00 5.90 -1.98
C ARG A 116 10.51 5.81 -1.87
N TYR A 117 10.98 4.75 -1.22
CA TYR A 117 12.40 4.45 -1.14
C TYR A 117 12.64 3.01 -1.61
N GLU A 118 13.26 2.88 -2.77
CA GLU A 118 13.71 1.59 -3.33
C GLU A 118 12.57 0.57 -3.58
N TRP A 119 11.41 1.07 -3.98
CA TRP A 119 10.31 0.17 -4.40
C TRP A 119 9.31 0.79 -5.38
#